data_a9605b853e519878665caa1fdbdd1481
#
_entry.id   a9605b853e519878665caa1fdbdd1481
#
_cell.length_a   1.000
_cell.length_b   1.000
_cell.length_c   1.000
_cell.angle_alpha   90.00
_cell.angle_beta   90.00
_cell.angle_gamma   90.00
#
_symmetry.space_group_name_H-M   'P 1'
#
loop_
_entity.id
_entity.type
_entity.pdbx_description
1 polymer ?
#
loop_
_entity_poly.entity_id
_entity_poly.type
_entity_poly.pdbx_seq_one_letter_code
_entity_poly.pdbx_strand_id
1 'polypeptide(L)'
;NLLKQEADLILAGILLDTKQFTRNTGTRTFGAAQYLRGAGANPSDVYNLFKAAPEDLSKEARFHTSIIMYKNHIALACCEGDTDDSYRVIASKAADKMLTLRGVDAAFTLVRIGEQIHISGRSAGKVNVQLILEKLRGGGHFDVAGAQVISDSIDEVLETLKKSIDDYLERNPI
;
A
#
# COMPACT_ATOMS: atom_id res chain seq x y z
N ASN A 1 -31.10 14.27 10.97
CA ASN A 1 -31.06 13.67 9.62
C ASN A 1 -29.70 13.96 9.01
N LEU A 2 -29.00 12.94 8.53
CA LEU A 2 -27.75 13.09 7.76
C LEU A 2 -28.05 13.78 6.42
N LEU A 3 -27.23 14.76 6.06
CA LEU A 3 -27.26 15.31 4.71
C LEU A 3 -26.63 14.29 3.73
N LYS A 4 -27.08 14.30 2.46
CA LYS A 4 -26.51 13.41 1.41
C LYS A 4 -24.98 13.48 1.36
N GLN A 5 -24.41 14.69 1.39
CA GLN A 5 -22.97 14.90 1.34
C GLN A 5 -22.23 14.28 2.55
N GLU A 6 -22.82 14.38 3.75
CA GLU A 6 -22.26 13.73 4.95
C GLU A 6 -22.31 12.21 4.83
N ALA A 7 -23.41 11.68 4.30
CA ALA A 7 -23.56 10.24 4.06
C ALA A 7 -22.55 9.73 3.01
N ASP A 8 -22.32 10.50 1.92
CA ASP A 8 -21.29 10.18 0.92
C ASP A 8 -19.89 10.13 1.53
N LEU A 9 -19.51 11.12 2.36
CA LEU A 9 -18.19 11.19 2.98
C LEU A 9 -17.98 10.08 4.01
N ILE A 10 -18.99 9.74 4.81
CA ILE A 10 -18.91 8.63 5.77
C ILE A 10 -18.77 7.29 5.01
N LEU A 11 -19.53 7.10 3.94
CA LEU A 11 -19.41 5.91 3.10
C LEU A 11 -18.02 5.83 2.45
N ALA A 12 -17.47 6.96 1.98
CA ALA A 12 -16.10 7.02 1.48
C ALA A 12 -15.07 6.59 2.53
N GLY A 13 -15.23 7.03 3.78
CA GLY A 13 -14.39 6.61 4.90
C GLY A 13 -14.45 5.10 5.13
N ILE A 14 -15.65 4.52 5.13
CA ILE A 14 -15.84 3.06 5.26
C ILE A 14 -15.12 2.33 4.12
N LEU A 15 -15.31 2.76 2.87
CA LEU A 15 -14.69 2.13 1.70
C LEU A 15 -13.16 2.21 1.75
N LEU A 16 -12.62 3.33 2.22
CA LEU A 16 -11.18 3.53 2.37
C LEU A 16 -10.59 2.59 3.44
N ASP A 17 -11.18 2.59 4.63
CA ASP A 17 -10.70 1.81 5.77
C ASP A 17 -10.82 0.30 5.54
N THR A 18 -11.90 -0.13 4.90
CA THR A 18 -12.16 -1.54 4.62
C THR A 18 -11.55 -2.04 3.31
N LYS A 19 -10.79 -1.21 2.60
CA LYS A 19 -10.33 -1.52 1.23
C LYS A 19 -11.47 -2.06 0.37
N GLN A 20 -12.55 -1.27 0.25
CA GLN A 20 -13.76 -1.62 -0.49
C GLN A 20 -14.41 -2.92 0.00
N PHE A 21 -14.62 -3.04 1.30
CA PHE A 21 -15.20 -4.21 1.99
C PHE A 21 -14.38 -5.50 1.90
N THR A 22 -13.11 -5.44 1.53
CA THR A 22 -12.24 -6.62 1.46
C THR A 22 -11.51 -6.92 2.79
N ARG A 23 -11.45 -5.95 3.71
CA ARG A 23 -10.77 -6.07 5.02
C ARG A 23 -11.64 -5.51 6.14
N ASN A 24 -11.44 -6.04 7.35
CA ASN A 24 -12.09 -5.56 8.59
C ASN A 24 -13.60 -5.34 8.45
N THR A 25 -14.27 -6.15 7.63
CA THR A 25 -15.67 -6.00 7.26
C THR A 25 -16.51 -7.10 7.89
N GLY A 26 -17.47 -6.69 8.71
CA GLY A 26 -18.46 -7.58 9.30
C GLY A 26 -19.90 -7.15 8.96
N THR A 27 -20.87 -7.88 9.46
CA THR A 27 -22.31 -7.61 9.23
C THR A 27 -22.66 -6.16 9.60
N ARG A 28 -22.07 -5.62 10.68
CA ARG A 28 -22.32 -4.24 11.12
C ARG A 28 -21.83 -3.21 10.10
N THR A 29 -20.71 -3.49 9.42
CA THR A 29 -20.16 -2.60 8.38
C THR A 29 -21.13 -2.50 7.20
N PHE A 30 -21.67 -3.63 6.75
CA PHE A 30 -22.69 -3.66 5.70
C PHE A 30 -23.99 -2.97 6.15
N GLY A 31 -24.42 -3.16 7.41
CA GLY A 31 -25.56 -2.45 7.99
C GLY A 31 -25.38 -0.93 8.01
N ALA A 32 -24.18 -0.46 8.35
CA ALA A 32 -23.82 0.96 8.28
C ALA A 32 -23.89 1.49 6.84
N ALA A 33 -23.33 0.76 5.88
CA ALA A 33 -23.37 1.13 4.46
C ALA A 33 -24.82 1.16 3.93
N GLN A 34 -25.66 0.21 4.33
CA GLN A 34 -27.08 0.19 3.99
C GLN A 34 -27.80 1.43 4.53
N TYR A 35 -27.55 1.78 5.80
CA TYR A 35 -28.14 2.98 6.42
C TYR A 35 -27.72 4.25 5.66
N LEU A 36 -26.43 4.39 5.35
CA LEU A 36 -25.91 5.54 4.59
C LEU A 36 -26.53 5.63 3.20
N ARG A 37 -26.71 4.49 2.53
CA ARG A 37 -27.41 4.43 1.24
C ARG A 37 -28.85 4.91 1.37
N GLY A 38 -29.56 4.53 2.44
CA GLY A 38 -30.91 5.01 2.75
C GLY A 38 -30.96 6.49 3.08
N ALA A 39 -29.89 7.05 3.66
CA ALA A 39 -29.72 8.48 3.92
C ALA A 39 -29.36 9.30 2.66
N GLY A 40 -29.22 8.66 1.50
CA GLY A 40 -28.98 9.32 0.21
C GLY A 40 -27.57 9.20 -0.34
N ALA A 41 -26.64 8.47 0.35
CA ALA A 41 -25.31 8.22 -0.18
C ALA A 41 -25.38 7.54 -1.55
N ASN A 42 -24.57 8.03 -2.49
CA ASN A 42 -24.49 7.46 -3.83
C ASN A 42 -23.11 6.86 -4.09
N PRO A 43 -23.00 5.51 -4.23
CA PRO A 43 -21.73 4.86 -4.49
C PRO A 43 -20.96 5.42 -5.71
N SER A 44 -21.66 5.89 -6.75
CA SER A 44 -21.02 6.49 -7.93
C SER A 44 -20.35 7.84 -7.59
N ASP A 45 -20.99 8.66 -6.76
CA ASP A 45 -20.44 9.94 -6.32
C ASP A 45 -19.22 9.69 -5.42
N VAL A 46 -19.34 8.72 -4.51
CA VAL A 46 -18.24 8.29 -3.63
C VAL A 46 -17.06 7.74 -4.44
N TYR A 47 -17.31 6.93 -5.47
CA TYR A 47 -16.26 6.41 -6.35
C TYR A 47 -15.47 7.54 -7.03
N ASN A 48 -16.15 8.64 -7.42
CA ASN A 48 -15.50 9.78 -8.04
C ASN A 48 -14.44 10.44 -7.11
N LEU A 49 -14.58 10.32 -5.79
CA LEU A 49 -13.59 10.83 -4.83
C LEU A 49 -12.27 10.05 -4.86
N PHE A 50 -12.29 8.83 -5.37
CA PHE A 50 -11.11 7.95 -5.44
C PHE A 50 -10.44 7.91 -6.82
N LYS A 51 -10.93 8.68 -7.78
CA LYS A 51 -10.31 8.75 -9.10
C LYS A 51 -8.91 9.33 -9.01
N ALA A 52 -7.96 8.64 -9.62
CA ALA A 52 -6.58 9.12 -9.73
C ALA A 52 -6.44 10.14 -10.87
N ALA A 53 -5.52 11.07 -10.71
CA ALA A 53 -5.10 11.92 -11.81
C ALA A 53 -4.32 11.10 -12.85
N PRO A 54 -4.39 11.42 -14.16
CA PRO A 54 -3.61 10.72 -15.19
C PRO A 54 -2.12 10.69 -14.91
N GLU A 55 -1.57 11.76 -14.33
CA GLU A 55 -0.17 11.90 -13.95
C GLU A 55 0.21 10.90 -12.85
N ASP A 56 -0.66 10.69 -11.87
CA ASP A 56 -0.47 9.70 -10.80
C ASP A 56 -0.43 8.28 -11.37
N LEU A 57 -1.30 7.98 -12.33
CA LEU A 57 -1.33 6.68 -13.00
C LEU A 57 -0.02 6.40 -13.75
N SER A 58 0.52 7.40 -14.44
CA SER A 58 1.80 7.30 -15.15
C SER A 58 2.97 7.06 -14.18
N LYS A 59 2.97 7.75 -13.03
CA LYS A 59 3.96 7.54 -11.97
C LYS A 59 3.85 6.15 -11.36
N GLU A 60 2.63 5.68 -11.09
CA GLU A 60 2.36 4.33 -10.54
C GLU A 60 2.81 3.23 -11.50
N ALA A 61 2.61 3.43 -12.80
CA ALA A 61 3.03 2.47 -13.84
C ALA A 61 4.54 2.20 -13.81
N ARG A 62 5.38 3.15 -13.41
CA ARG A 62 6.83 2.96 -13.27
C ARG A 62 7.18 1.87 -12.26
N PHE A 63 6.45 1.79 -11.16
CA PHE A 63 6.61 0.69 -10.19
C PHE A 63 6.15 -0.64 -10.79
N HIS A 64 5.01 -0.65 -11.46
CA HIS A 64 4.44 -1.88 -12.00
C HIS A 64 5.30 -2.51 -13.09
N THR A 65 6.03 -1.72 -13.87
CA THR A 65 6.96 -2.22 -14.89
C THR A 65 8.26 -2.77 -14.31
N SER A 66 8.57 -2.46 -13.04
CA SER A 66 9.78 -2.93 -12.35
C SER A 66 9.52 -4.09 -11.38
N ILE A 67 8.29 -4.64 -11.34
CA ILE A 67 7.94 -5.71 -10.39
C ILE A 67 8.80 -6.94 -10.62
N ILE A 68 9.44 -7.40 -9.55
CA ILE A 68 10.09 -8.69 -9.45
C ILE A 68 9.45 -9.53 -8.36
N MET A 69 9.27 -10.82 -8.61
CA MET A 69 8.79 -11.75 -7.60
C MET A 69 9.98 -12.34 -6.84
N TYR A 70 10.00 -12.12 -5.53
CA TYR A 70 11.01 -12.63 -4.61
C TYR A 70 10.43 -13.74 -3.75
N LYS A 71 11.16 -14.86 -3.61
CA LYS A 71 10.70 -16.06 -2.86
C LYS A 71 9.30 -16.53 -3.28
N ASN A 72 8.90 -16.27 -4.53
CA ASN A 72 7.62 -16.66 -5.15
C ASN A 72 6.35 -15.99 -4.61
N HIS A 73 6.40 -15.28 -3.48
CA HIS A 73 5.21 -14.70 -2.84
C HIS A 73 5.40 -13.27 -2.33
N ILE A 74 6.57 -12.69 -2.55
CA ILE A 74 6.86 -11.29 -2.19
C ILE A 74 7.12 -10.50 -3.46
N ALA A 75 6.36 -9.44 -3.68
CA ALA A 75 6.56 -8.55 -4.82
C ALA A 75 7.44 -7.37 -4.42
N LEU A 76 8.48 -7.11 -5.17
CA LEU A 76 9.38 -5.96 -4.99
C LEU A 76 9.33 -5.08 -6.24
N ALA A 77 9.30 -3.76 -6.07
CA ALA A 77 9.36 -2.81 -7.19
C ALA A 77 10.19 -1.59 -6.82
N CYS A 78 11.01 -1.13 -7.76
CA CYS A 78 11.87 0.02 -7.57
C CYS A 78 11.53 1.12 -8.59
N CYS A 79 11.64 2.38 -8.18
CA CYS A 79 11.49 3.53 -9.05
C CYS A 79 12.64 4.51 -8.84
N GLU A 80 13.41 4.74 -9.89
CA GLU A 80 14.53 5.69 -9.93
C GLU A 80 14.31 6.75 -11.01
N GLY A 81 15.18 7.76 -10.99
CA GLY A 81 15.20 8.85 -11.97
C GLY A 81 14.50 10.09 -11.46
N ASP A 82 13.78 10.78 -12.34
CA ASP A 82 13.09 12.03 -11.98
C ASP A 82 11.87 11.75 -11.10
N THR A 83 12.04 11.97 -9.78
CA THR A 83 11.04 11.72 -8.74
C THR A 83 10.93 12.92 -7.81
N ASP A 84 9.74 13.18 -7.33
CA ASP A 84 9.39 14.25 -6.39
C ASP A 84 8.67 13.69 -5.14
N ASP A 85 8.32 14.56 -4.20
CA ASP A 85 7.64 14.16 -2.95
C ASP A 85 6.30 13.45 -3.17
N SER A 86 5.63 13.64 -4.30
CA SER A 86 4.38 12.94 -4.61
C SER A 86 4.57 11.42 -4.72
N TYR A 87 5.79 10.99 -5.07
CA TYR A 87 6.12 9.57 -5.17
C TYR A 87 6.01 8.79 -3.85
N ARG A 88 6.02 9.45 -2.68
CA ARG A 88 5.76 8.78 -1.39
C ARG A 88 4.38 8.14 -1.36
N VAL A 89 3.37 8.89 -1.77
CA VAL A 89 1.97 8.42 -1.82
C VAL A 89 1.81 7.40 -2.95
N ILE A 90 2.39 7.69 -4.12
CA ILE A 90 2.34 6.79 -5.29
C ILE A 90 2.98 5.43 -4.96
N ALA A 91 4.16 5.40 -4.31
CA ALA A 91 4.82 4.17 -3.88
C ALA A 91 3.93 3.33 -2.95
N SER A 92 3.25 3.98 -2.00
CA SER A 92 2.30 3.31 -1.11
C SER A 92 1.11 2.72 -1.87
N LYS A 93 0.53 3.47 -2.82
CA LYS A 93 -0.56 2.99 -3.68
C LYS A 93 -0.10 1.83 -4.56
N ALA A 94 1.10 1.91 -5.13
CA ALA A 94 1.68 0.83 -5.93
C ALA A 94 1.86 -0.44 -5.10
N ALA A 95 2.37 -0.36 -3.87
CA ALA A 95 2.49 -1.51 -2.97
C ALA A 95 1.12 -2.12 -2.64
N ASP A 96 0.10 -1.30 -2.35
CA ASP A 96 -1.28 -1.77 -2.15
C ASP A 96 -1.81 -2.50 -3.41
N LYS A 97 -1.52 -1.96 -4.60
CA LYS A 97 -1.93 -2.57 -5.87
C LYS A 97 -1.23 -3.89 -6.14
N MET A 98 0.06 -3.99 -5.82
CA MET A 98 0.82 -5.23 -5.97
C MET A 98 0.26 -6.37 -5.12
N LEU A 99 -0.36 -6.10 -3.97
CA LEU A 99 -1.07 -7.12 -3.17
C LEU A 99 -2.29 -7.73 -3.89
N THR A 100 -2.79 -7.10 -4.95
CA THR A 100 -3.88 -7.67 -5.75
C THR A 100 -3.41 -8.72 -6.75
N LEU A 101 -2.11 -8.89 -6.92
CA LEU A 101 -1.53 -9.91 -7.77
C LEU A 101 -1.70 -11.30 -7.14
N ARG A 102 -2.02 -12.29 -7.97
CA ARG A 102 -2.20 -13.66 -7.50
C ARG A 102 -0.89 -14.19 -6.91
N GLY A 103 -0.97 -14.76 -5.71
CA GLY A 103 0.17 -15.38 -5.03
C GLY A 103 1.08 -14.39 -4.30
N VAL A 104 0.74 -13.10 -4.22
CA VAL A 104 1.49 -12.11 -3.46
C VAL A 104 0.96 -12.02 -2.02
N ASP A 105 1.81 -12.37 -1.05
CA ASP A 105 1.52 -12.27 0.39
C ASP A 105 2.05 -10.96 1.00
N ALA A 106 3.11 -10.39 0.44
CA ALA A 106 3.62 -9.07 0.80
C ALA A 106 4.21 -8.33 -0.42
N ALA A 107 4.19 -7.01 -0.36
CA ALA A 107 4.72 -6.15 -1.41
C ALA A 107 5.56 -5.02 -0.81
N PHE A 108 6.68 -4.72 -1.44
CA PHE A 108 7.53 -3.59 -1.07
C PHE A 108 7.85 -2.77 -2.30
N THR A 109 7.73 -1.46 -2.16
CA THR A 109 8.15 -0.49 -3.17
C THR A 109 9.28 0.37 -2.62
N LEU A 110 10.29 0.61 -3.45
CA LEU A 110 11.40 1.50 -3.16
C LEU A 110 11.38 2.65 -4.14
N VAL A 111 11.53 3.87 -3.65
CA VAL A 111 11.66 5.05 -4.50
C VAL A 111 12.70 6.01 -3.93
N ARG A 112 13.56 6.51 -4.81
CA ARG A 112 14.50 7.57 -4.46
C ARG A 112 13.80 8.93 -4.52
N ILE A 113 13.89 9.70 -3.46
CA ILE A 113 13.40 11.09 -3.40
C ILE A 113 14.51 11.92 -2.73
N GLY A 114 15.18 12.76 -3.51
CA GLY A 114 16.36 13.47 -3.05
C GLY A 114 17.48 12.51 -2.61
N GLU A 115 17.97 12.66 -1.42
CA GLU A 115 19.06 11.84 -0.83
C GLU A 115 18.54 10.60 -0.08
N GLN A 116 17.23 10.36 -0.07
CA GLN A 116 16.61 9.28 0.68
C GLN A 116 15.91 8.29 -0.25
N ILE A 117 15.99 7.02 0.13
CA ILE A 117 15.19 5.95 -0.45
C ILE A 117 14.05 5.65 0.51
N HIS A 118 12.83 5.88 0.02
CA HIS A 118 11.60 5.60 0.74
C HIS A 118 11.14 4.19 0.40
N ILE A 119 10.84 3.42 1.44
CA ILE A 119 10.32 2.06 1.32
C ILE A 119 8.92 2.02 1.87
N SER A 120 7.98 1.48 1.09
CA SER A 120 6.62 1.19 1.57
C SER A 120 6.40 -0.31 1.54
N GLY A 121 6.03 -0.89 2.68
CA GLY A 121 5.70 -2.31 2.85
C GLY A 121 4.21 -2.51 3.09
N ARG A 122 3.65 -3.53 2.46
CA ARG A 122 2.25 -3.95 2.60
C ARG A 122 2.16 -5.45 2.72
N SER A 123 1.22 -5.94 3.53
CA SER A 123 0.98 -7.37 3.72
C SER A 123 -0.50 -7.73 3.54
N ALA A 124 -0.73 -8.91 2.97
CA ALA A 124 -2.04 -9.53 2.91
C ALA A 124 -2.42 -10.30 4.20
N GLY A 125 -1.66 -10.13 5.28
CA GLY A 125 -1.93 -10.72 6.61
C GLY A 125 -1.08 -11.93 6.98
N LYS A 126 -0.14 -12.37 6.13
CA LYS A 126 0.76 -13.50 6.42
C LYS A 126 2.18 -13.08 6.80
N VAL A 127 2.64 -11.95 6.30
CA VAL A 127 3.99 -11.42 6.49
C VAL A 127 3.94 -10.19 7.38
N ASN A 128 4.71 -10.14 8.45
CA ASN A 128 4.83 -8.93 9.27
C ASN A 128 5.84 -7.96 8.64
N VAL A 129 5.34 -7.02 7.86
CA VAL A 129 6.19 -6.02 7.16
C VAL A 129 6.85 -5.03 8.12
N GLN A 130 6.28 -4.83 9.32
CA GLN A 130 6.90 -4.00 10.36
C GLN A 130 8.24 -4.58 10.79
N LEU A 131 8.28 -5.86 11.18
CA LEU A 131 9.51 -6.52 11.65
C LEU A 131 10.60 -6.55 10.58
N ILE A 132 10.20 -6.64 9.31
CA ILE A 132 11.15 -6.58 8.19
C ILE A 132 11.75 -5.18 8.08
N LEU A 133 10.92 -4.14 8.11
CA LEU A 133 11.39 -2.76 7.92
C LEU A 133 12.04 -2.14 9.17
N GLU A 134 11.79 -2.63 10.37
CA GLU A 134 12.51 -2.24 11.59
C GLU A 134 14.02 -2.44 11.46
N LYS A 135 14.47 -3.47 10.72
CA LYS A 135 15.90 -3.68 10.43
C LYS A 135 16.50 -2.59 9.52
N LEU A 136 15.66 -1.88 8.77
CA LEU A 136 16.04 -0.71 7.98
C LEU A 136 15.69 0.60 8.71
N ARG A 137 15.55 0.57 10.04
CA ARG A 137 15.15 1.71 10.89
C ARG A 137 13.79 2.28 10.53
N GLY A 138 12.93 1.46 9.96
CA GLY A 138 11.54 1.77 9.67
C GLY A 138 10.60 1.44 10.83
N GLY A 139 9.31 1.53 10.56
CA GLY A 139 8.27 1.20 11.52
C GLY A 139 6.89 1.16 10.88
N GLY A 140 5.89 0.86 11.68
CA GLY A 140 4.51 0.77 11.23
C GLY A 140 3.72 -0.25 12.03
N HIS A 141 2.91 -1.01 11.33
CA HIS A 141 2.09 -2.09 11.85
C HIS A 141 2.35 -3.38 11.06
N PHE A 142 1.73 -4.47 11.50
CA PHE A 142 1.88 -5.79 10.89
C PHE A 142 1.71 -5.78 9.37
N ASP A 143 0.70 -5.11 8.87
CA ASP A 143 0.29 -5.12 7.46
C ASP A 143 0.65 -3.85 6.67
N VAL A 144 1.10 -2.80 7.35
CA VAL A 144 1.49 -1.51 6.75
C VAL A 144 2.70 -0.95 7.47
N ALA A 145 3.82 -0.82 6.78
CA ALA A 145 5.02 -0.24 7.34
C ALA A 145 5.79 0.57 6.31
N GLY A 146 6.72 1.40 6.77
CA GLY A 146 7.59 2.21 5.93
C GLY A 146 8.96 2.39 6.54
N ALA A 147 9.95 2.70 5.69
CA ALA A 147 11.30 3.08 6.09
C ALA A 147 11.84 4.19 5.20
N GLN A 148 12.82 4.93 5.70
CA GLN A 148 13.57 5.93 4.96
C GLN A 148 15.04 5.68 5.19
N VAL A 149 15.78 5.45 4.12
CA VAL A 149 17.22 5.13 4.19
C VAL A 149 17.99 6.18 3.40
N ILE A 150 18.99 6.80 4.04
CA ILE A 150 19.94 7.68 3.34
C ILE A 150 20.92 6.77 2.61
N SER A 151 20.88 6.77 1.30
CA SER A 151 21.76 5.99 0.43
C SER A 151 21.78 6.55 -0.98
N ASP A 152 22.91 6.41 -1.64
CA ASP A 152 23.08 6.79 -3.04
C ASP A 152 22.73 5.67 -4.01
N SER A 153 22.43 4.47 -3.50
CA SER A 153 22.12 3.29 -4.30
C SER A 153 20.84 2.60 -3.86
N ILE A 154 19.83 2.60 -4.73
CA ILE A 154 18.59 1.86 -4.49
C ILE A 154 18.83 0.35 -4.50
N ASP A 155 19.80 -0.12 -5.31
CA ASP A 155 20.17 -1.53 -5.38
C ASP A 155 20.75 -2.04 -4.05
N GLU A 156 21.62 -1.27 -3.40
CA GLU A 156 22.16 -1.62 -2.08
C GLU A 156 21.05 -1.72 -1.01
N VAL A 157 20.10 -0.79 -1.05
CA VAL A 157 18.96 -0.80 -0.13
C VAL A 157 18.02 -1.97 -0.44
N LEU A 158 17.80 -2.28 -1.72
CA LEU A 158 17.04 -3.44 -2.15
C LEU A 158 17.67 -4.76 -1.66
N GLU A 159 18.98 -4.92 -1.78
CA GLU A 159 19.69 -6.12 -1.28
C GLU A 159 19.63 -6.19 0.26
N THR A 160 19.71 -5.06 0.96
CA THR A 160 19.51 -5.02 2.42
C THR A 160 18.08 -5.44 2.79
N LEU A 161 17.08 -4.96 2.05
CA LEU A 161 15.69 -5.37 2.24
C LEU A 161 15.51 -6.88 1.99
N LYS A 162 16.09 -7.44 0.93
CA LYS A 162 16.04 -8.88 0.65
C LYS A 162 16.64 -9.71 1.79
N LYS A 163 17.80 -9.30 2.34
CA LYS A 163 18.38 -9.94 3.52
C LYS A 163 17.46 -9.88 4.73
N SER A 164 16.81 -8.73 4.96
CA SER A 164 15.85 -8.59 6.05
C SER A 164 14.63 -9.48 5.88
N ILE A 165 14.16 -9.66 4.64
CA ILE A 165 13.08 -10.59 4.29
C ILE A 165 13.52 -12.04 4.54
N ASP A 166 14.71 -12.42 4.09
CA ASP A 166 15.25 -13.77 4.30
C ASP A 166 15.35 -14.12 5.79
N ASP A 167 15.94 -13.24 6.58
CA ASP A 167 16.05 -13.42 8.04
C ASP A 167 14.67 -13.53 8.71
N TYR A 168 13.68 -12.79 8.21
CA TYR A 168 12.31 -12.89 8.73
C TYR A 168 11.68 -14.23 8.39
N LEU A 169 11.79 -14.68 7.13
CA LEU A 169 11.20 -15.94 6.65
C LEU A 169 11.85 -17.18 7.27
N GLU A 170 13.15 -17.13 7.57
CA GLU A 170 13.84 -18.21 8.31
C GLU A 170 13.27 -18.43 9.71
N ARG A 171 12.85 -17.35 10.37
CA ARG A 171 12.27 -17.40 11.72
C ARG A 171 10.75 -17.60 11.73
N ASN A 172 10.10 -17.30 10.62
CA ASN A 172 8.64 -17.33 10.45
C ASN A 172 8.30 -17.99 9.11
N PRO A 173 8.46 -19.32 8.99
CA PRO A 173 8.11 -20.02 7.75
C PRO A 173 6.61 -19.87 7.47
N ILE A 174 6.27 -19.56 6.21
CA ILE A 174 4.90 -19.37 5.72
C ILE A 174 4.40 -20.64 5.05
#